data_1dcb0c2eb5e8dcde35c42733279a5f91
#
_entry.id   1dcb0c2eb5e8dcde35c42733279a5f91
#
_cell.length_a   1.000
_cell.length_b   1.000
_cell.length_c   1.000
_cell.angle_alpha   90.00
_cell.angle_beta   90.00
_cell.angle_gamma   90.00
#
_symmetry.space_group_name_H-M   'P 1'
#
loop_
_entity.id
_entity.type
_entity.pdbx_description
1 polymer ?
#
loop_
_entity_poly.entity_id
_entity_poly.type
_entity_poly.pdbx_seq_one_letter_code
_entity_poly.pdbx_strand_id
1 'polypeptide(L)'
;MEIKENTANEEKRSISFVEQLVEEDLAEGKNGGRIQTRFPPEPNGYLHIGHAKAICMDFGVAEKYKGICNLRFDDTNPSKENNEYVENILNDIHWLGFEWGDIYYASDYFQKLWDFAVWLIKNGHAYVDEQTAEQIAEQKGTPTTAGTASPYRDRPIDESLQLFEQMNTPEAIEGSMVLRAKLDMANPNMHFRDPIIYRIIQTPHHRTGTKWHCYPMYDFAHGQSDYFEGVTHSICTLEFVPHRPLYDKFVDFLKEYDGTAEQGLNDCRPRQIEFNRLNLTYTVMSKRKLHTLVDEKLVNGWDDPRMPTLCGMRRRGYSPESVKNFIRSIGYTKFDALNDVALLEAAVRDDLNKKAIRVSAVLDPVKLVITNYPEGQTEMMEAVNNPEDETAGTHEISFSKELWIERADFMEDAPKKFFRMSPGKEVRLKNAYIVMCTGCTKDADGNIVEIQAEYDPESKSGMQGSDRKVKGTLHWVNANDCVKAEVREYDRLFFVENPAADERDFHELLNPESLQVRTNCYVEPFAASMQPGQYLQFQRTGYFMADPDSNSATPVFNKTVGLKDTWAKQNKK
;
A
#
# COMPACT_ATOMS: atom_id res chain seq x y z
N MET A 1 15.79 43.61 34.48
CA MET A 1 14.53 42.95 34.09
C MET A 1 14.87 42.07 32.88
N GLU A 2 15.34 40.84 33.18
CA GLU A 2 15.84 39.89 32.17
C GLU A 2 14.67 39.19 31.50
N ILE A 3 14.63 39.27 30.18
CA ILE A 3 13.70 38.56 29.32
C ILE A 3 14.22 37.12 29.25
N LYS A 4 13.53 36.18 29.89
CA LYS A 4 13.76 34.75 29.70
C LYS A 4 13.23 34.36 28.32
N GLU A 5 14.16 34.03 27.43
CA GLU A 5 13.85 33.31 26.20
C GLU A 5 13.19 31.98 26.55
N ASN A 6 11.96 31.83 26.08
CA ASN A 6 11.22 30.57 26.08
C ASN A 6 11.87 29.66 25.02
N THR A 7 12.75 28.78 25.44
CA THR A 7 13.20 27.65 24.59
C THR A 7 11.99 26.75 24.37
N ALA A 8 11.55 26.70 23.09
CA ALA A 8 10.53 25.80 22.62
C ALA A 8 10.87 24.36 23.01
N ASN A 9 9.92 23.71 23.64
CA ASN A 9 9.93 22.28 23.93
C ASN A 9 10.01 21.53 22.59
N GLU A 10 11.20 21.13 22.13
CA GLU A 10 11.35 20.07 21.15
C GLU A 10 10.81 18.80 21.81
N GLU A 11 9.61 18.41 21.44
CA GLU A 11 9.11 17.08 21.76
C GLU A 11 10.18 16.08 21.32
N LYS A 12 10.78 15.36 22.27
CA LYS A 12 11.70 14.24 22.01
C LYS A 12 10.91 13.21 21.23
N ARG A 13 10.95 13.30 19.90
CA ARG A 13 10.43 12.25 19.03
C ARG A 13 11.17 10.95 19.36
N SER A 14 10.44 9.94 19.76
CA SER A 14 10.98 8.60 19.90
C SER A 14 11.52 8.17 18.54
N ILE A 15 12.83 8.00 18.43
CA ILE A 15 13.50 7.47 17.22
C ILE A 15 13.33 5.96 17.18
N SER A 16 13.20 5.39 15.98
CA SER A 16 13.16 3.93 15.79
C SER A 16 14.53 3.31 16.11
N PHE A 17 14.56 2.01 16.40
CA PHE A 17 15.83 1.31 16.63
C PHE A 17 16.76 1.32 15.39
N VAL A 18 16.18 1.40 14.18
CA VAL A 18 16.95 1.55 12.94
C VAL A 18 17.66 2.90 12.93
N GLU A 19 16.94 3.97 13.25
CA GLU A 19 17.52 5.31 13.34
C GLU A 19 18.58 5.39 14.45
N GLN A 20 18.39 4.69 15.59
CA GLN A 20 19.42 4.60 16.63
C GLN A 20 20.73 4.00 16.10
N LEU A 21 20.62 2.90 15.33
CA LEU A 21 21.80 2.26 14.72
C LEU A 21 22.49 3.17 13.69
N VAL A 22 21.72 3.95 12.93
CA VAL A 22 22.27 4.96 12.00
C VAL A 22 23.01 6.06 12.77
N GLU A 23 22.42 6.56 13.86
CA GLU A 23 23.05 7.60 14.70
C GLU A 23 24.32 7.10 15.40
N GLU A 24 24.37 5.84 15.84
CA GLU A 24 25.57 5.18 16.36
C GLU A 24 26.67 5.13 15.30
N ASP A 25 26.35 4.67 14.08
CA ASP A 25 27.32 4.56 12.98
C ASP A 25 27.84 5.93 12.53
N LEU A 26 26.99 6.97 12.56
CA LEU A 26 27.41 8.36 12.30
C LEU A 26 28.35 8.88 13.41
N ALA A 27 28.04 8.62 14.67
CA ALA A 27 28.88 9.03 15.80
C ALA A 27 30.25 8.36 15.80
N GLU A 28 30.33 7.11 15.30
CA GLU A 28 31.59 6.38 15.12
C GLU A 28 32.36 6.79 13.84
N GLY A 29 31.78 7.67 13.01
CA GLY A 29 32.38 8.12 11.75
C GLY A 29 32.44 7.04 10.66
N LYS A 30 31.63 5.98 10.77
CA LYS A 30 31.58 4.92 9.77
C LYS A 30 31.18 5.47 8.39
N ASN A 31 31.69 4.85 7.35
CA ASN A 31 31.44 5.21 5.96
C ASN A 31 31.71 6.70 5.64
N GLY A 32 32.60 7.35 6.39
CA GLY A 32 32.88 8.79 6.25
C GLY A 32 31.70 9.70 6.60
N GLY A 33 30.76 9.24 7.42
CA GLY A 33 29.54 9.97 7.78
C GLY A 33 28.48 9.98 6.68
N ARG A 34 28.64 9.18 5.63
CA ARG A 34 27.72 9.08 4.50
C ARG A 34 26.59 8.11 4.84
N ILE A 35 25.35 8.49 4.47
CA ILE A 35 24.16 7.63 4.56
C ILE A 35 23.66 7.36 3.15
N GLN A 36 23.62 6.10 2.80
CA GLN A 36 23.03 5.63 1.56
C GLN A 36 22.25 4.34 1.81
N THR A 37 20.97 4.39 1.52
CA THR A 37 20.05 3.27 1.56
C THR A 37 19.63 2.86 0.15
N ARG A 38 18.86 1.82 0.03
CA ARG A 38 18.23 1.43 -1.24
C ARG A 38 16.91 0.71 -0.98
N PHE A 39 15.96 0.85 -1.89
CA PHE A 39 14.78 0.00 -1.97
C PHE A 39 14.98 -0.99 -3.13
N PRO A 40 15.05 -2.33 -2.87
CA PRO A 40 15.41 -3.33 -3.87
C PRO A 40 14.23 -4.21 -4.28
N PRO A 41 13.20 -3.69 -4.98
CA PRO A 41 12.07 -4.52 -5.38
C PRO A 41 12.45 -5.51 -6.50
N GLU A 42 11.93 -6.74 -6.41
CA GLU A 42 11.90 -7.64 -7.57
C GLU A 42 10.79 -7.18 -8.52
N PRO A 43 11.07 -7.00 -9.84
CA PRO A 43 10.07 -6.57 -10.83
C PRO A 43 9.15 -7.73 -11.27
N ASN A 44 8.52 -8.41 -10.30
CA ASN A 44 7.70 -9.62 -10.48
C ASN A 44 6.30 -9.51 -9.87
N GLY A 45 5.79 -8.29 -9.67
CA GLY A 45 4.45 -8.03 -9.16
C GLY A 45 4.27 -6.58 -8.71
N TYR A 46 3.02 -6.23 -8.41
CA TYR A 46 2.64 -4.92 -7.92
C TYR A 46 3.03 -4.75 -6.45
N LEU A 47 3.39 -3.52 -6.06
CA LEU A 47 3.66 -3.18 -4.67
C LEU A 47 2.37 -3.20 -3.85
N HIS A 48 2.48 -3.63 -2.61
CA HIS A 48 1.40 -3.60 -1.63
C HIS A 48 1.81 -2.80 -0.37
N ILE A 49 0.90 -2.57 0.54
CA ILE A 49 1.13 -1.74 1.74
C ILE A 49 2.31 -2.25 2.60
N GLY A 50 2.64 -3.54 2.54
CA GLY A 50 3.85 -4.09 3.18
C GLY A 50 5.13 -3.47 2.62
N HIS A 51 5.19 -3.27 1.28
CA HIS A 51 6.30 -2.58 0.62
C HIS A 51 6.34 -1.09 0.98
N ALA A 52 5.18 -0.43 1.16
CA ALA A 52 5.14 0.96 1.59
C ALA A 52 5.84 1.15 2.94
N LYS A 53 5.78 0.16 3.85
CA LYS A 53 6.51 0.21 5.12
C LYS A 53 8.03 0.20 4.91
N ALA A 54 8.55 -0.61 3.98
CA ALA A 54 9.96 -0.64 3.62
C ALA A 54 10.38 0.67 2.93
N ILE A 55 9.60 1.13 1.95
CA ILE A 55 9.84 2.40 1.25
C ILE A 55 9.94 3.56 2.25
N CYS A 56 8.98 3.67 3.17
CA CYS A 56 8.99 4.72 4.19
C CYS A 56 10.22 4.66 5.12
N MET A 57 10.78 3.46 5.36
CA MET A 57 12.01 3.30 6.13
C MET A 57 13.23 3.67 5.31
N ASP A 58 13.40 3.07 4.13
CA ASP A 58 14.59 3.26 3.30
C ASP A 58 14.76 4.72 2.87
N PHE A 59 13.70 5.31 2.32
CA PHE A 59 13.70 6.72 1.92
C PHE A 59 13.67 7.68 3.11
N GLY A 60 12.88 7.37 4.15
CA GLY A 60 12.76 8.22 5.33
C GLY A 60 14.07 8.35 6.11
N VAL A 61 14.87 7.28 6.21
CA VAL A 61 16.24 7.33 6.79
C VAL A 61 17.12 8.23 5.93
N ALA A 62 17.13 8.04 4.61
CA ALA A 62 17.93 8.87 3.71
C ALA A 62 17.55 10.35 3.83
N GLU A 63 16.28 10.70 3.77
CA GLU A 63 15.79 12.08 3.90
C GLU A 63 16.18 12.69 5.26
N LYS A 64 15.94 11.98 6.36
CA LYS A 64 16.20 12.47 7.72
C LYS A 64 17.68 12.81 7.95
N TYR A 65 18.57 11.97 7.46
CA TYR A 65 20.01 12.12 7.65
C TYR A 65 20.73 12.74 6.44
N LYS A 66 19.98 13.37 5.52
CA LYS A 66 20.51 14.06 4.32
C LYS A 66 21.38 13.15 3.45
N GLY A 67 21.03 11.89 3.39
CA GLY A 67 21.63 10.88 2.55
C GLY A 67 20.91 10.69 1.24
N ILE A 68 21.14 9.55 0.59
CA ILE A 68 20.54 9.17 -0.69
C ILE A 68 19.88 7.81 -0.53
N CYS A 69 18.69 7.64 -1.08
CA CYS A 69 18.05 6.35 -1.28
C CYS A 69 18.02 6.04 -2.77
N ASN A 70 18.65 4.95 -3.20
CA ASN A 70 18.61 4.49 -4.57
C ASN A 70 17.50 3.45 -4.77
N LEU A 71 17.08 3.29 -6.01
CA LEU A 71 16.18 2.22 -6.41
C LEU A 71 16.99 1.16 -7.17
N ARG A 72 16.96 -0.09 -6.70
CA ARG A 72 17.61 -1.19 -7.40
C ARG A 72 16.62 -2.30 -7.70
N PHE A 73 16.34 -2.53 -8.96
CA PHE A 73 15.56 -3.69 -9.37
C PHE A 73 16.39 -4.97 -9.22
N ASP A 74 15.93 -5.87 -8.37
CA ASP A 74 16.56 -7.17 -8.16
C ASP A 74 16.07 -8.14 -9.24
N ASP A 75 16.63 -7.99 -10.43
CA ASP A 75 16.28 -8.72 -11.64
C ASP A 75 17.20 -9.94 -11.89
N THR A 76 17.41 -10.75 -10.86
CA THR A 76 18.25 -11.97 -10.95
C THR A 76 17.52 -13.20 -11.48
N ASN A 77 16.20 -13.14 -11.66
CA ASN A 77 15.38 -14.27 -12.08
C ASN A 77 14.59 -13.97 -13.37
N PRO A 78 15.13 -14.32 -14.55
CA PRO A 78 14.54 -13.96 -15.85
C PRO A 78 13.14 -14.53 -16.10
N SER A 79 12.73 -15.57 -15.35
CA SER A 79 11.46 -16.26 -15.60
C SER A 79 10.22 -15.52 -15.08
N LYS A 80 10.36 -14.42 -14.32
CA LYS A 80 9.26 -13.78 -13.60
C LYS A 80 9.16 -12.27 -13.78
N GLU A 81 10.08 -11.66 -14.51
CA GLU A 81 10.27 -10.22 -14.59
C GLU A 81 9.56 -9.60 -15.78
N ASN A 82 8.92 -8.44 -15.57
CA ASN A 82 8.19 -7.72 -16.61
C ASN A 82 8.35 -6.20 -16.43
N ASN A 83 8.50 -5.50 -17.56
CA ASN A 83 8.59 -4.04 -17.61
C ASN A 83 7.34 -3.33 -17.06
N GLU A 84 6.16 -3.94 -17.18
CA GLU A 84 4.92 -3.43 -16.59
C GLU A 84 5.07 -3.23 -15.07
N TYR A 85 5.69 -4.19 -14.39
CA TYR A 85 5.90 -4.08 -12.94
C TYR A 85 6.91 -2.98 -12.59
N VAL A 86 7.96 -2.79 -13.41
CA VAL A 86 8.93 -1.70 -13.23
C VAL A 86 8.22 -0.35 -13.25
N GLU A 87 7.40 -0.06 -14.27
CA GLU A 87 6.66 1.20 -14.39
C GLU A 87 5.71 1.44 -13.21
N ASN A 88 5.00 0.40 -12.77
CA ASN A 88 4.09 0.52 -11.62
C ASN A 88 4.84 0.78 -10.32
N ILE A 89 6.00 0.13 -10.10
CA ILE A 89 6.84 0.36 -8.92
C ILE A 89 7.30 1.82 -8.88
N LEU A 90 7.78 2.38 -10.00
CA LEU A 90 8.17 3.78 -10.11
C LEU A 90 7.00 4.72 -9.77
N ASN A 91 5.84 4.47 -10.36
CA ASN A 91 4.63 5.26 -10.11
C ASN A 91 4.18 5.21 -8.65
N ASP A 92 4.28 4.05 -7.99
CA ASP A 92 3.86 3.89 -6.61
C ASP A 92 4.80 4.59 -5.62
N ILE A 93 6.13 4.60 -5.89
CA ILE A 93 7.11 5.33 -5.08
C ILE A 93 6.87 6.85 -5.21
N HIS A 94 6.69 7.36 -6.43
CA HIS A 94 6.34 8.76 -6.66
C HIS A 94 5.00 9.14 -6.01
N TRP A 95 4.00 8.26 -6.10
CA TRP A 95 2.73 8.50 -5.43
C TRP A 95 2.88 8.62 -3.92
N LEU A 96 3.77 7.83 -3.29
CA LEU A 96 4.09 7.98 -1.87
C LEU A 96 4.86 9.28 -1.57
N GLY A 97 5.28 10.04 -2.59
CA GLY A 97 5.98 11.32 -2.45
C GLY A 97 7.47 11.18 -2.21
N PHE A 98 8.08 10.08 -2.67
CA PHE A 98 9.52 9.86 -2.59
C PHE A 98 10.18 9.97 -3.96
N GLU A 99 11.42 10.46 -3.95
CA GLU A 99 12.30 10.54 -5.10
C GLU A 99 13.57 9.75 -4.80
N TRP A 100 14.04 8.96 -5.76
CA TRP A 100 15.28 8.20 -5.65
C TRP A 100 16.47 8.97 -6.20
N GLY A 101 17.68 8.57 -5.78
CA GLY A 101 18.92 9.09 -6.35
C GLY A 101 19.15 8.53 -7.75
N ASP A 102 19.62 7.28 -7.82
CA ASP A 102 19.86 6.56 -9.06
C ASP A 102 18.99 5.30 -9.15
N ILE A 103 18.80 4.80 -10.38
CA ILE A 103 18.18 3.51 -10.66
C ILE A 103 19.26 2.53 -11.10
N TYR A 104 19.33 1.39 -10.41
CA TYR A 104 20.20 0.28 -10.72
C TYR A 104 19.40 -1.00 -10.98
N TYR A 105 20.05 -1.95 -11.62
CA TYR A 105 19.54 -3.31 -11.81
C TYR A 105 20.62 -4.32 -11.39
N ALA A 106 20.21 -5.42 -10.76
CA ALA A 106 21.16 -6.48 -10.43
C ALA A 106 21.86 -7.01 -11.68
N SER A 107 21.17 -7.01 -12.82
CA SER A 107 21.71 -7.39 -14.12
C SER A 107 22.84 -6.47 -14.64
N ASP A 108 22.96 -5.24 -14.13
CA ASP A 108 24.09 -4.36 -14.47
C ASP A 108 25.42 -4.91 -13.93
N TYR A 109 25.36 -5.75 -12.90
CA TYR A 109 26.50 -6.33 -12.20
C TYR A 109 26.79 -7.78 -12.56
N PHE A 110 26.06 -8.41 -13.48
CA PHE A 110 26.22 -9.84 -13.79
C PHE A 110 27.65 -10.21 -14.17
N GLN A 111 28.36 -9.36 -14.91
CA GLN A 111 29.76 -9.61 -15.23
C GLN A 111 30.67 -9.54 -13.98
N LYS A 112 30.48 -8.56 -13.13
CA LYS A 112 31.24 -8.43 -11.87
C LYS A 112 30.98 -9.59 -10.92
N LEU A 113 29.72 -10.01 -10.82
CA LEU A 113 29.32 -11.17 -10.01
C LEU A 113 29.90 -12.47 -10.55
N TRP A 114 29.97 -12.62 -11.89
CA TRP A 114 30.63 -13.73 -12.55
C TRP A 114 32.13 -13.76 -12.24
N ASP A 115 32.83 -12.64 -12.42
CA ASP A 115 34.26 -12.54 -12.17
C ASP A 115 34.60 -12.83 -10.71
N PHE A 116 33.75 -12.38 -9.79
CA PHE A 116 33.88 -12.69 -8.37
C PHE A 116 33.62 -14.19 -8.08
N ALA A 117 32.65 -14.82 -8.73
CA ALA A 117 32.41 -16.27 -8.62
C ALA A 117 33.61 -17.07 -9.12
N VAL A 118 34.24 -16.65 -10.23
CA VAL A 118 35.47 -17.26 -10.76
C VAL A 118 36.61 -17.12 -9.74
N TRP A 119 36.73 -15.95 -9.09
CA TRP A 119 37.71 -15.76 -8.02
C TRP A 119 37.46 -16.69 -6.82
N LEU A 120 36.21 -16.87 -6.41
CA LEU A 120 35.86 -17.81 -5.32
C LEU A 120 36.27 -19.24 -5.67
N ILE A 121 36.05 -19.69 -6.91
CA ILE A 121 36.50 -21.03 -7.36
C ILE A 121 38.03 -21.12 -7.28
N LYS A 122 38.76 -20.15 -7.85
CA LYS A 122 40.22 -20.12 -7.89
C LYS A 122 40.87 -20.16 -6.51
N ASN A 123 40.20 -19.61 -5.50
CA ASN A 123 40.66 -19.57 -4.12
C ASN A 123 40.07 -20.72 -3.26
N GLY A 124 39.36 -21.68 -3.87
CA GLY A 124 38.83 -22.85 -3.19
C GLY A 124 37.62 -22.56 -2.28
N HIS A 125 36.96 -21.43 -2.50
CA HIS A 125 35.76 -21.00 -1.77
C HIS A 125 34.43 -21.35 -2.48
N ALA A 126 34.50 -21.96 -3.68
CA ALA A 126 33.34 -22.43 -4.41
C ALA A 126 33.69 -23.66 -5.25
N TYR A 127 32.70 -24.46 -5.59
CA TYR A 127 32.82 -25.66 -6.43
C TYR A 127 31.52 -25.91 -7.21
N VAL A 128 31.64 -26.56 -8.39
CA VAL A 128 30.47 -26.98 -9.15
C VAL A 128 29.97 -28.33 -8.64
N ASP A 129 28.66 -28.41 -8.38
CA ASP A 129 27.95 -29.58 -7.88
C ASP A 129 26.95 -30.07 -8.94
N GLU A 130 27.01 -31.36 -9.28
CA GLU A 130 26.13 -32.02 -10.26
C GLU A 130 25.00 -32.82 -9.59
N GLN A 131 24.76 -32.61 -8.31
CA GLN A 131 23.65 -33.22 -7.59
C GLN A 131 22.32 -32.55 -7.92
N THR A 132 21.24 -33.33 -7.85
CA THR A 132 19.88 -32.79 -7.98
C THR A 132 19.50 -31.91 -6.77
N ALA A 133 18.48 -31.10 -6.95
CA ALA A 133 17.96 -30.26 -5.87
C ALA A 133 17.54 -31.08 -4.62
N GLU A 134 16.96 -32.27 -4.84
CA GLU A 134 16.57 -33.18 -3.78
C GLU A 134 17.78 -33.72 -3.01
N GLN A 135 18.83 -34.13 -3.71
CA GLN A 135 20.06 -34.61 -3.09
C GLN A 135 20.75 -33.52 -2.26
N ILE A 136 20.80 -32.30 -2.79
CA ILE A 136 21.36 -31.14 -2.08
C ILE A 136 20.52 -30.83 -0.84
N ALA A 137 19.18 -30.87 -0.94
CA ALA A 137 18.27 -30.61 0.18
C ALA A 137 18.45 -31.65 1.29
N GLU A 138 18.54 -32.94 0.94
CA GLU A 138 18.79 -34.04 1.88
C GLU A 138 20.13 -33.88 2.60
N GLN A 139 21.19 -33.55 1.85
CA GLN A 139 22.52 -33.35 2.42
C GLN A 139 22.65 -32.15 3.36
N LYS A 140 21.81 -31.12 3.20
CA LYS A 140 21.80 -29.99 4.13
C LYS A 140 21.44 -30.40 5.56
N GLY A 141 20.79 -31.54 5.76
CA GLY A 141 20.36 -32.02 7.08
C GLY A 141 19.21 -31.16 7.65
N THR A 142 19.20 -31.00 8.97
CA THR A 142 18.19 -30.23 9.70
C THR A 142 18.86 -29.17 10.59
N PRO A 143 18.13 -28.20 11.17
CA PRO A 143 18.72 -27.27 12.12
C PRO A 143 19.45 -27.92 13.31
N THR A 144 19.04 -29.14 13.69
CA THR A 144 19.62 -29.91 14.80
C THR A 144 20.58 -31.02 14.37
N THR A 145 20.67 -31.30 13.06
CA THR A 145 21.55 -32.36 12.52
C THR A 145 22.47 -31.73 11.48
N ALA A 146 23.77 -31.87 11.63
CA ALA A 146 24.75 -31.38 10.67
C ALA A 146 24.50 -31.92 9.27
N GLY A 147 24.81 -31.11 8.27
CA GLY A 147 24.80 -31.56 6.88
C GLY A 147 26.00 -32.46 6.55
N THR A 148 25.93 -33.15 5.42
CA THR A 148 27.02 -33.97 4.87
C THR A 148 27.62 -33.28 3.64
N ALA A 149 28.92 -33.41 3.43
CA ALA A 149 29.60 -32.84 2.29
C ALA A 149 29.14 -33.50 0.97
N SER A 150 29.02 -32.69 -0.08
CA SER A 150 28.81 -33.20 -1.44
C SER A 150 30.02 -34.02 -1.89
N PRO A 151 29.84 -35.08 -2.70
CA PRO A 151 30.94 -35.81 -3.31
C PRO A 151 31.79 -34.93 -4.26
N TYR A 152 31.24 -33.80 -4.72
CA TYR A 152 31.92 -32.86 -5.60
C TYR A 152 32.61 -31.69 -4.86
N ARG A 153 32.50 -31.65 -3.53
CA ARG A 153 33.01 -30.53 -2.71
C ARG A 153 34.51 -30.30 -2.82
N ASP A 154 35.26 -31.38 -3.05
CA ASP A 154 36.73 -31.35 -3.18
C ASP A 154 37.19 -31.55 -4.64
N ARG A 155 36.32 -31.26 -5.61
CA ARG A 155 36.63 -31.26 -7.04
C ARG A 155 37.81 -30.34 -7.34
N PRO A 156 38.71 -30.73 -8.27
CA PRO A 156 39.82 -29.87 -8.69
C PRO A 156 39.32 -28.50 -9.18
N ILE A 157 40.09 -27.46 -8.85
CA ILE A 157 39.75 -26.06 -9.19
C ILE A 157 39.55 -25.90 -10.71
N ASP A 158 40.48 -26.43 -11.52
CA ASP A 158 40.43 -26.33 -12.99
C ASP A 158 39.17 -27.00 -13.56
N GLU A 159 38.76 -28.12 -12.98
CA GLU A 159 37.51 -28.81 -13.39
C GLU A 159 36.28 -27.99 -13.03
N SER A 160 36.23 -27.43 -11.82
CA SER A 160 35.13 -26.54 -11.41
C SER A 160 35.06 -25.27 -12.27
N LEU A 161 36.18 -24.70 -12.66
CA LEU A 161 36.22 -23.54 -13.58
C LEU A 161 35.65 -23.91 -14.96
N GLN A 162 36.11 -25.04 -15.52
CA GLN A 162 35.62 -25.51 -16.82
C GLN A 162 34.11 -25.80 -16.82
N LEU A 163 33.60 -26.44 -15.76
CA LEU A 163 32.16 -26.73 -15.62
C LEU A 163 31.37 -25.45 -15.41
N PHE A 164 31.88 -24.48 -14.65
CA PHE A 164 31.21 -23.20 -14.46
C PHE A 164 31.08 -22.40 -15.77
N GLU A 165 32.11 -22.43 -16.62
CA GLU A 165 32.03 -21.87 -17.97
C GLU A 165 30.97 -22.59 -18.82
N GLN A 166 30.89 -23.94 -18.73
CA GLN A 166 29.86 -24.73 -19.42
C GLN A 166 28.45 -24.42 -18.95
N MET A 167 28.24 -24.07 -17.66
CA MET A 167 26.94 -23.66 -17.15
C MET A 167 26.38 -22.44 -17.90
N ASN A 168 27.24 -21.59 -18.46
CA ASN A 168 26.84 -20.38 -19.18
C ASN A 168 26.80 -20.58 -20.70
N THR A 169 26.44 -21.74 -21.16
CA THR A 169 26.28 -22.03 -22.60
C THR A 169 24.82 -22.38 -22.95
N PRO A 170 24.41 -22.21 -24.22
CA PRO A 170 23.06 -22.59 -24.65
C PRO A 170 22.76 -24.09 -24.51
N GLU A 171 23.79 -24.94 -24.48
CA GLU A 171 23.69 -26.40 -24.36
C GLU A 171 23.55 -26.85 -22.90
N ALA A 172 23.75 -25.96 -21.93
CA ALA A 172 23.64 -26.30 -20.51
C ALA A 172 22.20 -26.68 -20.14
N ILE A 173 22.05 -27.80 -19.45
CA ILE A 173 20.73 -28.32 -19.07
C ILE A 173 20.33 -27.76 -17.69
N GLU A 174 19.16 -27.16 -17.58
CA GLU A 174 18.62 -26.69 -16.31
C GLU A 174 18.56 -27.81 -15.27
N GLY A 175 19.04 -27.55 -14.07
CA GLY A 175 19.07 -28.51 -12.97
C GLY A 175 20.19 -29.57 -13.04
N SER A 176 21.04 -29.57 -14.12
CA SER A 176 22.12 -30.54 -14.23
C SER A 176 23.30 -30.23 -13.30
N MET A 177 23.57 -28.95 -13.02
CA MET A 177 24.65 -28.52 -12.16
C MET A 177 24.37 -27.13 -11.59
N VAL A 178 24.99 -26.84 -10.45
CA VAL A 178 24.94 -25.55 -9.76
C VAL A 178 26.32 -25.18 -9.24
N LEU A 179 26.59 -23.88 -9.06
CA LEU A 179 27.77 -23.45 -8.31
C LEU A 179 27.38 -23.27 -6.84
N ARG A 180 28.16 -23.86 -5.94
CA ARG A 180 27.99 -23.76 -4.48
C ARG A 180 29.18 -23.09 -3.83
N ALA A 181 28.90 -22.23 -2.85
CA ALA A 181 29.96 -21.72 -1.98
C ALA A 181 30.42 -22.86 -1.02
N LYS A 182 31.72 -22.93 -0.74
CA LYS A 182 32.33 -23.89 0.17
C LYS A 182 32.45 -23.29 1.55
N LEU A 183 31.43 -23.51 2.40
CA LEU A 183 31.34 -22.96 3.75
C LEU A 183 31.30 -24.08 4.80
N ASP A 184 30.51 -23.91 5.86
CA ASP A 184 30.46 -24.86 6.98
C ASP A 184 29.17 -25.72 6.95
N MET A 185 29.29 -26.99 6.59
CA MET A 185 28.19 -27.97 6.55
C MET A 185 27.65 -28.35 7.93
N ALA A 186 28.35 -28.03 9.02
CA ALA A 186 27.90 -28.26 10.38
C ALA A 186 27.23 -27.04 11.02
N ASN A 187 27.20 -25.91 10.33
CA ASN A 187 26.66 -24.67 10.86
C ASN A 187 25.17 -24.83 11.24
N PRO A 188 24.72 -24.40 12.43
CA PRO A 188 23.30 -24.45 12.80
C PRO A 188 22.41 -23.62 11.87
N ASN A 189 22.94 -22.55 11.26
CA ASN A 189 22.24 -21.81 10.22
C ASN A 189 22.35 -22.56 8.88
N MET A 190 21.24 -23.10 8.40
CA MET A 190 21.16 -23.88 7.17
C MET A 190 21.49 -23.06 5.89
N HIS A 191 21.34 -21.72 5.92
CA HIS A 191 21.77 -20.85 4.82
C HIS A 191 23.29 -20.85 4.64
N PHE A 192 24.04 -21.20 5.66
CA PHE A 192 25.51 -21.24 5.68
C PHE A 192 26.09 -22.59 5.25
N ARG A 193 25.23 -23.60 4.98
CA ARG A 193 25.65 -24.96 4.58
C ARG A 193 25.80 -25.08 3.07
N ASP A 194 26.96 -24.73 2.57
CA ASP A 194 27.33 -24.75 1.15
C ASP A 194 26.18 -24.27 0.24
N PRO A 195 25.77 -22.98 0.34
CA PRO A 195 24.62 -22.47 -0.41
C PRO A 195 24.88 -22.49 -1.93
N ILE A 196 23.82 -22.65 -2.71
CA ILE A 196 23.86 -22.46 -4.16
C ILE A 196 24.01 -20.96 -4.43
N ILE A 197 24.98 -20.57 -5.26
CA ILE A 197 25.25 -19.19 -5.64
C ILE A 197 24.99 -18.89 -7.10
N TYR A 198 25.02 -19.92 -7.99
CA TYR A 198 24.60 -19.83 -9.40
C TYR A 198 23.80 -21.04 -9.81
N ARG A 199 22.85 -20.83 -10.72
CA ARG A 199 22.01 -21.87 -11.32
C ARG A 199 21.82 -21.62 -12.82
N ILE A 200 21.58 -22.68 -13.60
CA ILE A 200 21.28 -22.62 -15.04
C ILE A 200 19.81 -22.26 -15.21
N ILE A 201 19.53 -21.24 -16.03
CA ILE A 201 18.19 -20.87 -16.51
C ILE A 201 18.30 -20.47 -17.96
N GLN A 202 17.57 -21.13 -18.86
CA GLN A 202 17.64 -20.88 -20.31
C GLN A 202 16.65 -19.80 -20.79
N THR A 203 15.75 -19.32 -19.91
CA THR A 203 14.84 -18.22 -20.24
C THR A 203 15.64 -16.96 -20.54
N PRO A 204 15.42 -16.27 -21.67
CA PRO A 204 16.06 -14.99 -21.97
C PRO A 204 15.72 -13.94 -20.92
N HIS A 205 16.71 -13.19 -20.50
CA HIS A 205 16.54 -12.11 -19.51
C HIS A 205 15.99 -10.85 -20.17
N HIS A 206 15.06 -10.15 -19.52
CA HIS A 206 14.36 -8.99 -20.07
C HIS A 206 15.29 -7.83 -20.49
N ARG A 207 16.47 -7.67 -19.86
CA ARG A 207 17.47 -6.64 -20.20
C ARG A 207 18.69 -7.17 -20.94
N THR A 208 19.22 -8.33 -20.55
CA THR A 208 20.47 -8.87 -21.10
C THR A 208 20.25 -9.88 -22.23
N GLY A 209 18.98 -10.24 -22.53
CA GLY A 209 18.63 -11.18 -23.58
C GLY A 209 19.22 -12.57 -23.33
N THR A 210 19.88 -13.13 -24.34
CA THR A 210 20.50 -14.46 -24.32
C THR A 210 22.00 -14.43 -24.00
N LYS A 211 22.51 -13.34 -23.41
CA LYS A 211 23.93 -13.24 -23.05
C LYS A 211 24.32 -14.21 -21.92
N TRP A 212 23.36 -14.49 -21.03
CA TRP A 212 23.56 -15.34 -19.86
C TRP A 212 22.65 -16.55 -19.93
N HIS A 213 23.16 -17.71 -19.55
CA HIS A 213 22.44 -18.98 -19.39
C HIS A 213 22.53 -19.50 -17.95
N CYS A 214 23.28 -18.79 -17.11
CA CYS A 214 23.52 -19.10 -15.73
C CYS A 214 23.42 -17.80 -14.92
N TYR A 215 22.62 -17.81 -13.85
CA TYR A 215 22.25 -16.61 -13.11
C TYR A 215 22.60 -16.74 -11.64
N PRO A 216 23.04 -15.64 -11.00
CA PRO A 216 23.33 -15.64 -9.58
C PRO A 216 22.05 -15.82 -8.76
N MET A 217 22.19 -16.47 -7.61
CA MET A 217 21.13 -16.53 -6.61
C MET A 217 21.03 -15.20 -5.85
N TYR A 218 19.83 -14.89 -5.36
CA TYR A 218 19.57 -13.68 -4.58
C TYR A 218 20.58 -13.45 -3.45
N ASP A 219 20.81 -14.46 -2.60
CA ASP A 219 21.72 -14.35 -1.46
C ASP A 219 23.18 -14.06 -1.85
N PHE A 220 23.55 -14.40 -3.07
CA PHE A 220 24.86 -14.07 -3.62
C PHE A 220 24.88 -12.67 -4.24
N ALA A 221 23.89 -12.30 -5.05
CA ALA A 221 23.89 -11.03 -5.78
C ALA A 221 23.65 -9.82 -4.87
N HIS A 222 22.77 -9.97 -3.88
CA HIS A 222 22.25 -8.85 -3.10
C HIS A 222 23.30 -8.08 -2.32
N GLY A 223 24.14 -8.75 -1.51
CA GLY A 223 25.18 -8.10 -0.73
C GLY A 223 26.30 -7.48 -1.58
N GLN A 224 26.63 -8.12 -2.70
CA GLN A 224 27.63 -7.60 -3.64
C GLN A 224 27.12 -6.36 -4.36
N SER A 225 25.84 -6.35 -4.78
CA SER A 225 25.21 -5.17 -5.38
C SER A 225 25.20 -4.00 -4.39
N ASP A 226 24.86 -4.23 -3.13
CA ASP A 226 24.95 -3.21 -2.07
C ASP A 226 26.36 -2.63 -1.97
N TYR A 227 27.38 -3.50 -2.02
CA TYR A 227 28.77 -3.08 -1.97
C TYR A 227 29.19 -2.27 -3.20
N PHE A 228 28.83 -2.72 -4.41
CA PHE A 228 29.16 -2.02 -5.67
C PHE A 228 28.51 -0.65 -5.76
N GLU A 229 27.32 -0.48 -5.21
CA GLU A 229 26.58 0.79 -5.18
C GLU A 229 27.03 1.71 -4.04
N GLY A 230 27.80 1.19 -3.08
CA GLY A 230 28.23 1.94 -1.90
C GLY A 230 27.11 2.17 -0.89
N VAL A 231 26.15 1.25 -0.80
CA VAL A 231 25.11 1.25 0.22
C VAL A 231 25.75 1.15 1.60
N THR A 232 25.35 2.01 2.52
CA THR A 232 25.86 2.01 3.90
C THR A 232 24.97 1.21 4.84
N HIS A 233 23.66 1.37 4.70
CA HIS A 233 22.65 0.72 5.52
C HIS A 233 21.69 -0.06 4.62
N SER A 234 21.83 -1.38 4.64
CA SER A 234 21.05 -2.35 3.89
C SER A 234 19.85 -2.76 4.74
N ILE A 235 18.73 -2.02 4.61
CA ILE A 235 17.56 -2.22 5.45
C ILE A 235 16.59 -3.20 4.77
N CYS A 236 16.08 -4.20 5.51
CA CYS A 236 15.20 -5.25 4.99
C CYS A 236 14.26 -5.79 6.08
N THR A 237 13.46 -6.80 5.77
CA THR A 237 12.52 -7.39 6.72
C THR A 237 13.13 -8.54 7.51
N LEU A 238 12.51 -8.90 8.67
CA LEU A 238 13.01 -9.93 9.61
C LEU A 238 13.22 -11.31 8.98
N GLU A 239 12.60 -11.61 7.85
CA GLU A 239 12.82 -12.86 7.14
C GLU A 239 14.27 -13.05 6.69
N PHE A 240 15.03 -11.97 6.55
CA PHE A 240 16.44 -11.98 6.16
C PHE A 240 17.43 -12.10 7.34
N VAL A 241 16.96 -12.14 8.59
CA VAL A 241 17.84 -12.36 9.76
C VAL A 241 18.72 -13.61 9.60
N PRO A 242 18.19 -14.78 9.18
CA PRO A 242 19.02 -15.95 8.94
C PRO A 242 20.00 -15.80 7.77
N HIS A 243 19.74 -14.91 6.83
CA HIS A 243 20.59 -14.65 5.66
C HIS A 243 21.77 -13.72 5.97
N ARG A 244 21.65 -12.85 6.98
CA ARG A 244 22.69 -11.86 7.31
C ARG A 244 24.09 -12.45 7.52
N PRO A 245 24.31 -13.60 8.21
CA PRO A 245 25.65 -14.17 8.32
C PRO A 245 26.27 -14.53 6.96
N LEU A 246 25.43 -14.96 6.01
CA LEU A 246 25.87 -15.26 4.64
C LEU A 246 26.20 -13.98 3.86
N TYR A 247 25.34 -12.97 3.99
CA TYR A 247 25.58 -11.63 3.45
C TYR A 247 26.93 -11.07 3.92
N ASP A 248 27.17 -11.07 5.23
CA ASP A 248 28.43 -10.58 5.82
C ASP A 248 29.63 -11.38 5.31
N LYS A 249 29.51 -12.69 5.17
CA LYS A 249 30.58 -13.56 4.69
C LYS A 249 30.97 -13.26 3.24
N PHE A 250 29.98 -13.05 2.36
CA PHE A 250 30.27 -12.69 0.98
C PHE A 250 30.86 -11.28 0.84
N VAL A 251 30.41 -10.33 1.66
CA VAL A 251 31.05 -9.00 1.72
C VAL A 251 32.49 -9.08 2.21
N ASP A 252 32.80 -9.99 3.16
CA ASP A 252 34.19 -10.22 3.60
C ASP A 252 35.06 -10.78 2.47
N PHE A 253 34.57 -11.79 1.74
CA PHE A 253 35.26 -12.31 0.56
C PHE A 253 35.46 -11.25 -0.53
N LEU A 254 34.46 -10.38 -0.73
CA LEU A 254 34.54 -9.33 -1.73
C LEU A 254 35.62 -8.29 -1.39
N LYS A 255 35.88 -8.05 -0.10
CA LYS A 255 37.00 -7.19 0.35
C LYS A 255 38.37 -7.78 0.06
N GLU A 256 38.46 -9.12 -0.02
CA GLU A 256 39.69 -9.82 -0.38
C GLU A 256 39.90 -9.88 -1.91
N TYR A 257 38.83 -9.62 -2.68
CA TYR A 257 38.84 -9.65 -4.13
C TYR A 257 39.39 -8.36 -4.72
N ASP A 258 40.54 -8.43 -5.38
CA ASP A 258 41.27 -7.28 -5.93
C ASP A 258 40.47 -6.47 -6.98
N GLY A 259 39.51 -7.11 -7.67
CA GLY A 259 38.70 -6.45 -8.72
C GLY A 259 37.72 -5.41 -8.19
N THR A 260 37.53 -5.30 -6.87
CA THR A 260 36.69 -4.28 -6.24
C THR A 260 37.45 -3.04 -5.81
N ALA A 261 38.76 -3.15 -5.69
CA ALA A 261 39.65 -2.06 -5.23
C ALA A 261 39.65 -0.84 -6.18
N GLU A 262 39.45 -1.07 -7.47
CA GLU A 262 39.50 -0.01 -8.49
C GLU A 262 38.30 0.97 -8.41
N GLN A 263 37.25 0.66 -7.63
CA GLN A 263 36.03 1.47 -7.59
C GLN A 263 35.99 2.49 -6.44
N GLY A 264 37.01 2.60 -5.61
CA GLY A 264 37.11 3.58 -4.53
C GLY A 264 36.09 3.37 -3.39
N LEU A 265 35.41 2.23 -3.35
CA LEU A 265 34.35 1.89 -2.36
C LEU A 265 34.88 1.02 -1.20
N ASN A 266 36.19 0.76 -1.15
CA ASN A 266 36.81 -0.15 -0.19
C ASN A 266 36.61 0.21 1.28
N ASP A 267 36.32 1.48 1.57
CA ASP A 267 36.08 1.96 2.94
C ASP A 267 34.58 1.81 3.35
N CYS A 268 33.70 1.48 2.41
CA CYS A 268 32.29 1.27 2.69
C CYS A 268 32.02 -0.22 2.93
N ARG A 269 31.53 -0.55 4.12
CA ARG A 269 30.99 -1.86 4.42
C ARG A 269 29.47 -1.73 4.64
N PRO A 270 28.64 -2.24 3.76
CA PRO A 270 27.20 -2.22 3.97
C PRO A 270 26.83 -3.01 5.24
N ARG A 271 25.90 -2.47 6.03
CA ARG A 271 25.38 -3.09 7.25
C ARG A 271 23.94 -3.51 7.03
N GLN A 272 23.64 -4.80 7.07
CA GLN A 272 22.27 -5.28 6.98
C GLN A 272 21.54 -5.07 8.33
N ILE A 273 20.33 -4.49 8.25
CA ILE A 273 19.47 -4.19 9.41
C ILE A 273 18.06 -4.67 9.09
N GLU A 274 17.47 -5.46 9.99
CA GLU A 274 16.16 -6.06 9.75
C GLU A 274 15.10 -5.50 10.69
N PHE A 275 13.90 -5.23 10.15
CA PHE A 275 12.73 -4.78 10.88
C PHE A 275 11.51 -5.66 10.57
N ASN A 276 10.47 -5.60 11.41
CA ASN A 276 9.26 -6.37 11.25
C ASN A 276 8.47 -5.99 10.00
N ARG A 277 8.04 -7.01 9.25
CA ARG A 277 7.12 -6.80 8.12
C ARG A 277 5.76 -6.30 8.60
N LEU A 278 4.99 -5.70 7.69
CA LEU A 278 3.63 -5.31 7.96
C LEU A 278 2.68 -6.49 7.70
N ASN A 279 1.91 -6.87 8.71
CA ASN A 279 0.76 -7.75 8.57
C ASN A 279 -0.49 -6.99 9.03
N LEU A 280 -1.59 -7.13 8.27
CA LEU A 280 -2.88 -6.49 8.55
C LEU A 280 -3.97 -7.55 8.75
N THR A 281 -4.89 -7.27 9.66
CA THR A 281 -6.12 -8.06 9.80
C THR A 281 -6.94 -8.01 8.51
N TYR A 282 -7.68 -9.07 8.23
CA TYR A 282 -8.58 -9.21 7.06
C TYR A 282 -7.89 -9.04 5.71
N THR A 283 -6.57 -9.23 5.64
CA THR A 283 -5.75 -8.93 4.46
C THR A 283 -4.76 -10.04 4.17
N VAL A 284 -4.57 -10.36 2.89
CA VAL A 284 -3.54 -11.26 2.39
C VAL A 284 -2.52 -10.48 1.61
N MET A 285 -1.21 -10.64 1.92
CA MET A 285 -0.10 -9.98 1.23
C MET A 285 0.85 -10.95 0.52
N SER A 286 0.50 -12.24 0.47
CA SER A 286 1.26 -13.23 -0.30
C SER A 286 1.13 -12.97 -1.80
N LYS A 287 2.24 -12.70 -2.49
CA LYS A 287 2.26 -12.48 -3.96
C LYS A 287 1.49 -13.58 -4.71
N ARG A 288 1.72 -14.86 -4.37
CA ARG A 288 1.03 -15.98 -5.02
C ARG A 288 -0.49 -15.88 -4.85
N LYS A 289 -0.99 -15.60 -3.64
CA LYS A 289 -2.44 -15.46 -3.40
C LYS A 289 -3.01 -14.22 -4.10
N LEU A 290 -2.26 -13.12 -4.19
CA LEU A 290 -2.69 -11.92 -4.92
C LEU A 290 -2.78 -12.19 -6.44
N HIS A 291 -1.82 -12.92 -7.02
CA HIS A 291 -1.91 -13.39 -8.41
C HIS A 291 -3.16 -14.25 -8.63
N THR A 292 -3.43 -15.22 -7.76
CA THR A 292 -4.63 -16.06 -7.85
C THR A 292 -5.91 -15.23 -7.86
N LEU A 293 -6.02 -14.20 -6.99
CA LEU A 293 -7.20 -13.32 -6.95
C LEU A 293 -7.44 -12.63 -8.30
N VAL A 294 -6.38 -12.20 -8.98
CA VAL A 294 -6.46 -11.52 -10.29
C VAL A 294 -6.70 -12.51 -11.42
N ASP A 295 -5.94 -13.61 -11.47
CA ASP A 295 -5.97 -14.61 -12.55
C ASP A 295 -7.33 -15.33 -12.60
N GLU A 296 -7.92 -15.63 -11.43
CA GLU A 296 -9.23 -16.25 -11.31
C GLU A 296 -10.39 -15.24 -11.36
N LYS A 297 -10.09 -13.94 -11.56
CA LYS A 297 -11.09 -12.86 -11.66
C LYS A 297 -11.99 -12.72 -10.42
N LEU A 298 -11.45 -13.02 -9.24
CA LEU A 298 -12.12 -12.80 -7.96
C LEU A 298 -12.12 -11.30 -7.58
N VAL A 299 -11.22 -10.55 -8.19
CA VAL A 299 -11.15 -9.08 -8.17
C VAL A 299 -11.01 -8.56 -9.61
N ASN A 300 -11.22 -7.25 -9.81
CA ASN A 300 -11.24 -6.60 -11.14
C ASN A 300 -9.84 -6.22 -11.67
N GLY A 301 -8.77 -6.79 -11.12
CA GLY A 301 -7.39 -6.52 -11.51
C GLY A 301 -6.52 -6.07 -10.32
N TRP A 302 -5.29 -5.70 -10.62
CA TRP A 302 -4.31 -5.31 -9.60
C TRP A 302 -4.65 -3.99 -8.89
N ASP A 303 -5.38 -3.11 -9.56
CA ASP A 303 -5.85 -1.82 -9.04
C ASP A 303 -7.26 -1.90 -8.44
N ASP A 304 -7.82 -3.10 -8.24
CA ASP A 304 -9.11 -3.25 -7.55
C ASP A 304 -9.03 -2.62 -6.15
N PRO A 305 -9.96 -1.72 -5.80
CA PRO A 305 -9.97 -1.05 -4.50
C PRO A 305 -10.06 -1.96 -3.26
N ARG A 306 -10.33 -3.26 -3.44
CA ARG A 306 -10.31 -4.28 -2.36
C ARG A 306 -8.92 -4.89 -2.14
N MET A 307 -8.01 -4.70 -3.11
CA MET A 307 -6.66 -5.23 -3.04
C MET A 307 -5.76 -4.39 -2.12
N PRO A 308 -4.81 -5.02 -1.39
CA PRO A 308 -3.84 -4.30 -0.56
C PRO A 308 -2.69 -3.68 -1.37
N THR A 309 -2.77 -3.69 -2.70
CA THR A 309 -1.80 -3.07 -3.61
C THR A 309 -1.85 -1.56 -3.49
N LEU A 310 -0.72 -0.88 -3.69
CA LEU A 310 -0.67 0.59 -3.60
C LEU A 310 -1.52 1.23 -4.69
N CYS A 311 -1.54 0.69 -5.90
CA CYS A 311 -2.43 1.15 -6.98
C CYS A 311 -3.91 0.93 -6.63
N GLY A 312 -4.29 -0.19 -6.00
CA GLY A 312 -5.66 -0.44 -5.52
C GLY A 312 -6.08 0.53 -4.40
N MET A 313 -5.19 0.77 -3.43
CA MET A 313 -5.42 1.75 -2.37
C MET A 313 -5.57 3.17 -2.92
N ARG A 314 -4.70 3.56 -3.87
CA ARG A 314 -4.79 4.85 -4.56
C ARG A 314 -6.13 4.99 -5.27
N ARG A 315 -6.57 3.98 -6.03
CA ARG A 315 -7.87 3.96 -6.71
C ARG A 315 -9.05 4.00 -5.74
N ARG A 316 -8.91 3.38 -4.56
CA ARG A 316 -9.91 3.47 -3.48
C ARG A 316 -10.00 4.87 -2.88
N GLY A 317 -8.98 5.69 -3.00
CA GLY A 317 -8.92 7.04 -2.44
C GLY A 317 -8.11 7.18 -1.16
N TYR A 318 -7.20 6.24 -0.88
CA TYR A 318 -6.23 6.44 0.19
C TYR A 318 -5.20 7.48 -0.27
N SER A 319 -4.85 8.41 0.61
CA SER A 319 -3.83 9.41 0.33
C SER A 319 -2.44 8.91 0.73
N PRO A 320 -1.37 9.38 0.08
CA PRO A 320 0.01 9.07 0.48
C PRO A 320 0.29 9.38 1.95
N GLU A 321 -0.19 10.52 2.43
CA GLU A 321 0.00 10.96 3.82
C GLU A 321 -0.70 10.04 4.80
N SER A 322 -1.90 9.55 4.47
CA SER A 322 -2.62 8.62 5.34
C SER A 322 -1.86 7.30 5.51
N VAL A 323 -1.28 6.77 4.42
CA VAL A 323 -0.45 5.56 4.45
C VAL A 323 0.82 5.81 5.29
N LYS A 324 1.54 6.92 5.04
CA LYS A 324 2.73 7.29 5.83
C LYS A 324 2.41 7.50 7.31
N ASN A 325 1.29 8.14 7.64
CA ASN A 325 0.86 8.38 9.03
C ASN A 325 0.52 7.06 9.73
N PHE A 326 -0.17 6.16 9.06
CA PHE A 326 -0.41 4.82 9.58
C PHE A 326 0.90 4.08 9.89
N ILE A 327 1.85 4.04 8.93
CA ILE A 327 3.15 3.39 9.10
C ILE A 327 3.91 3.98 10.29
N ARG A 328 3.91 5.32 10.45
CA ARG A 328 4.51 5.98 11.61
C ARG A 328 3.84 5.57 12.92
N SER A 329 2.52 5.41 12.93
CA SER A 329 1.76 5.07 14.14
C SER A 329 2.05 3.66 14.66
N ILE A 330 2.26 2.69 13.76
CA ILE A 330 2.60 1.30 14.13
C ILE A 330 4.09 1.11 14.41
N GLY A 331 4.94 1.98 13.86
CA GLY A 331 6.39 1.98 14.07
C GLY A 331 7.13 0.77 13.51
N TYR A 332 8.40 0.67 13.89
CA TYR A 332 9.34 -0.37 13.46
C TYR A 332 9.88 -1.10 14.68
N THR A 333 9.79 -2.43 14.66
CA THR A 333 10.19 -3.28 15.77
C THR A 333 10.98 -4.51 15.28
N LYS A 334 11.55 -5.28 16.20
CA LYS A 334 12.22 -6.55 15.92
C LYS A 334 11.31 -7.77 16.13
N PHE A 335 10.00 -7.55 16.21
CA PHE A 335 9.01 -8.60 16.43
C PHE A 335 7.85 -8.43 15.45
N ASP A 336 7.41 -9.53 14.85
CA ASP A 336 6.22 -9.50 13.98
C ASP A 336 4.96 -9.20 14.80
N ALA A 337 4.07 -8.43 14.21
CA ALA A 337 2.78 -8.09 14.78
C ALA A 337 1.70 -8.12 13.70
N LEU A 338 0.50 -8.53 14.08
CA LEU A 338 -0.71 -8.38 13.27
C LEU A 338 -1.38 -7.06 13.67
N ASN A 339 -1.40 -6.09 12.76
CA ASN A 339 -1.97 -4.77 13.00
C ASN A 339 -3.44 -4.75 12.57
N ASP A 340 -4.28 -4.10 13.37
CA ASP A 340 -5.69 -3.94 13.00
C ASP A 340 -5.82 -2.96 11.81
N VAL A 341 -6.48 -3.38 10.74
CA VAL A 341 -6.76 -2.54 9.56
C VAL A 341 -7.57 -1.29 9.92
N ALA A 342 -8.32 -1.29 11.03
CA ALA A 342 -9.03 -0.13 11.52
C ALA A 342 -8.10 1.05 11.87
N LEU A 343 -6.83 0.79 12.22
CA LEU A 343 -5.82 1.84 12.43
C LEU A 343 -5.46 2.54 11.12
N LEU A 344 -5.33 1.79 10.04
CA LEU A 344 -5.12 2.36 8.71
C LEU A 344 -6.34 3.18 8.27
N GLU A 345 -7.54 2.64 8.43
CA GLU A 345 -8.80 3.35 8.12
C GLU A 345 -8.97 4.62 8.96
N ALA A 346 -8.52 4.63 10.22
CA ALA A 346 -8.50 5.82 11.07
C ALA A 346 -7.54 6.89 10.52
N ALA A 347 -6.32 6.51 10.14
CA ALA A 347 -5.36 7.43 9.53
C ALA A 347 -5.89 8.04 8.22
N VAL A 348 -6.62 7.25 7.42
CA VAL A 348 -7.29 7.73 6.19
C VAL A 348 -8.38 8.75 6.53
N ARG A 349 -9.24 8.46 7.52
CA ARG A 349 -10.29 9.40 7.96
C ARG A 349 -9.71 10.72 8.45
N ASP A 350 -8.66 10.66 9.26
CA ASP A 350 -8.01 11.85 9.84
C ASP A 350 -7.39 12.75 8.76
N ASP A 351 -6.77 12.16 7.75
CA ASP A 351 -6.19 12.91 6.64
C ASP A 351 -7.27 13.48 5.71
N LEU A 352 -8.24 12.67 5.31
CA LEU A 352 -9.32 13.09 4.42
C LEU A 352 -10.26 14.11 5.07
N ASN A 353 -10.39 14.12 6.40
CA ASN A 353 -11.14 15.17 7.08
C ASN A 353 -10.58 16.58 6.80
N LYS A 354 -9.28 16.69 6.59
CA LYS A 354 -8.59 17.96 6.30
C LYS A 354 -8.60 18.32 4.82
N LYS A 355 -8.71 17.31 3.91
CA LYS A 355 -8.48 17.50 2.47
C LYS A 355 -9.74 17.39 1.63
N ALA A 356 -10.69 16.53 2.03
CA ALA A 356 -11.83 16.21 1.21
C ALA A 356 -12.83 17.35 1.12
N ILE A 357 -13.33 17.62 -0.07
CA ILE A 357 -14.39 18.59 -0.32
C ILE A 357 -15.72 17.99 0.11
N ARG A 358 -16.53 18.75 0.88
CA ARG A 358 -17.85 18.34 1.36
C ARG A 358 -18.88 18.60 0.26
N VAL A 359 -19.57 17.55 -0.14
CA VAL A 359 -20.60 17.60 -1.19
C VAL A 359 -21.85 16.85 -0.75
N SER A 360 -22.97 17.17 -1.36
CA SER A 360 -24.23 16.46 -1.17
C SER A 360 -24.38 15.32 -2.19
N ALA A 361 -24.65 14.12 -1.67
CA ALA A 361 -24.94 12.93 -2.47
C ALA A 361 -25.99 12.10 -1.74
N VAL A 362 -26.94 11.54 -2.47
CA VAL A 362 -28.01 10.69 -1.97
C VAL A 362 -27.87 9.31 -2.61
N LEU A 363 -27.63 8.30 -1.80
CA LEU A 363 -27.31 6.94 -2.26
C LEU A 363 -28.54 6.03 -2.38
N ASP A 364 -29.54 6.26 -1.54
CA ASP A 364 -30.84 5.58 -1.61
C ASP A 364 -31.96 6.64 -1.61
N PRO A 365 -32.30 7.20 -2.78
CA PRO A 365 -33.13 8.38 -2.88
C PRO A 365 -34.61 8.09 -2.62
N VAL A 366 -35.25 9.03 -1.94
CA VAL A 366 -36.69 9.21 -1.89
C VAL A 366 -37.01 10.68 -2.14
N LYS A 367 -38.08 10.95 -2.89
CA LYS A 367 -38.47 12.31 -3.24
C LYS A 367 -39.03 13.05 -2.01
N LEU A 368 -38.59 14.31 -1.84
CA LEU A 368 -39.13 15.27 -0.89
C LEU A 368 -39.69 16.46 -1.66
N VAL A 369 -40.97 16.76 -1.43
CA VAL A 369 -41.67 17.91 -2.03
C VAL A 369 -41.94 18.96 -0.96
N ILE A 370 -41.43 20.18 -1.16
CA ILE A 370 -41.70 21.34 -0.30
C ILE A 370 -42.98 22.01 -0.80
N THR A 371 -44.11 21.69 -0.19
CA THR A 371 -45.47 21.99 -0.73
C THR A 371 -45.76 23.48 -0.83
N ASN A 372 -45.24 24.29 0.12
CA ASN A 372 -45.43 25.75 0.14
C ASN A 372 -44.26 26.52 -0.55
N TYR A 373 -43.30 25.85 -1.23
CA TYR A 373 -42.27 26.52 -2.00
C TYR A 373 -42.81 26.95 -3.36
N PRO A 374 -42.54 28.16 -3.84
CA PRO A 374 -43.10 28.68 -5.10
C PRO A 374 -42.71 27.79 -6.29
N GLU A 375 -43.69 27.54 -7.16
CA GLU A 375 -43.51 26.75 -8.38
C GLU A 375 -42.53 27.43 -9.34
N GLY A 376 -41.57 26.63 -9.88
CA GLY A 376 -40.57 27.13 -10.85
C GLY A 376 -39.48 28.00 -10.24
N GLN A 377 -39.51 28.29 -8.93
CA GLN A 377 -38.45 29.05 -8.26
C GLN A 377 -37.26 28.17 -7.98
N THR A 378 -36.04 28.68 -8.24
CA THR A 378 -34.76 28.09 -7.82
C THR A 378 -33.92 29.16 -7.16
N GLU A 379 -33.30 28.85 -6.05
CA GLU A 379 -32.34 29.72 -5.37
C GLU A 379 -30.99 29.00 -5.20
N MET A 380 -29.93 29.80 -5.15
CA MET A 380 -28.60 29.29 -4.88
C MET A 380 -28.30 29.41 -3.37
N MET A 381 -27.78 28.34 -2.82
CA MET A 381 -27.31 28.23 -1.44
C MET A 381 -25.80 28.07 -1.44
N GLU A 382 -25.13 28.76 -0.53
CA GLU A 382 -23.69 28.61 -0.35
C GLU A 382 -23.36 27.41 0.54
N ALA A 383 -22.43 26.58 0.10
CA ALA A 383 -21.92 25.43 0.83
C ALA A 383 -20.40 25.54 1.02
N VAL A 384 -19.94 25.36 2.27
CA VAL A 384 -18.52 25.40 2.60
C VAL A 384 -17.84 24.10 2.09
N ASN A 385 -16.76 24.25 1.32
CA ASN A 385 -16.02 23.14 0.75
C ASN A 385 -15.34 22.29 1.82
N ASN A 386 -14.70 22.92 2.80
CA ASN A 386 -14.11 22.21 3.92
C ASN A 386 -14.09 23.10 5.17
N PRO A 387 -14.80 22.75 6.26
CA PRO A 387 -14.79 23.53 7.48
C PRO A 387 -13.48 23.49 8.27
N GLU A 388 -12.57 22.54 7.95
CA GLU A 388 -11.23 22.44 8.57
C GLU A 388 -10.18 23.22 7.77
N ASP A 389 -10.53 23.77 6.59
CA ASP A 389 -9.64 24.53 5.73
C ASP A 389 -10.38 25.74 5.12
N GLU A 390 -10.21 26.90 5.71
CA GLU A 390 -10.83 28.15 5.26
C GLU A 390 -10.41 28.53 3.83
N THR A 391 -9.25 28.04 3.36
CA THR A 391 -8.73 28.33 2.00
C THR A 391 -9.42 27.50 0.92
N ALA A 392 -10.12 26.43 1.29
CA ALA A 392 -10.87 25.60 0.36
C ALA A 392 -12.07 26.33 -0.28
N GLY A 393 -12.54 27.44 0.32
CA GLY A 393 -13.63 28.27 -0.19
C GLY A 393 -15.00 27.61 -0.11
N THR A 394 -15.90 28.04 -0.98
CA THR A 394 -17.31 27.62 -1.04
C THR A 394 -17.71 27.25 -2.44
N HIS A 395 -18.84 26.57 -2.60
CA HIS A 395 -19.52 26.36 -3.87
C HIS A 395 -21.02 26.60 -3.69
N GLU A 396 -21.73 26.75 -4.81
CA GLU A 396 -23.17 26.97 -4.84
C GLU A 396 -23.92 25.67 -5.11
N ILE A 397 -25.00 25.45 -4.35
CA ILE A 397 -25.96 24.37 -4.57
C ILE A 397 -27.35 24.96 -4.82
N SER A 398 -28.06 24.46 -5.84
CA SER A 398 -29.41 24.92 -6.17
C SER A 398 -30.43 24.30 -5.23
N PHE A 399 -31.44 25.08 -4.82
CA PHE A 399 -32.59 24.65 -4.02
C PHE A 399 -33.89 24.95 -4.76
N SER A 400 -34.77 23.98 -4.85
CA SER A 400 -36.09 24.13 -5.46
C SER A 400 -37.18 23.37 -4.69
N LYS A 401 -38.36 23.31 -5.24
CA LYS A 401 -39.55 22.64 -4.65
C LYS A 401 -39.34 21.14 -4.48
N GLU A 402 -38.65 20.47 -5.41
CA GLU A 402 -38.47 19.02 -5.41
C GLU A 402 -37.01 18.68 -5.11
N LEU A 403 -36.80 17.81 -4.15
CA LEU A 403 -35.48 17.39 -3.66
C LEU A 403 -35.41 15.87 -3.56
N TRP A 404 -34.21 15.32 -3.54
CA TRP A 404 -33.93 13.97 -3.12
C TRP A 404 -33.27 13.95 -1.75
N ILE A 405 -33.72 13.06 -0.86
CA ILE A 405 -33.10 12.79 0.45
C ILE A 405 -32.87 11.30 0.61
N GLU A 406 -32.04 10.90 1.59
CA GLU A 406 -31.86 9.49 1.93
C GLU A 406 -33.16 8.89 2.45
N ARG A 407 -33.57 7.73 1.91
CA ARG A 407 -34.75 6.99 2.39
C ARG A 407 -34.66 6.68 3.89
N ALA A 408 -33.49 6.35 4.39
CA ALA A 408 -33.24 6.08 5.80
C ALA A 408 -33.39 7.33 6.71
N ASP A 409 -33.47 8.52 6.14
CA ASP A 409 -33.72 9.75 6.89
C ASP A 409 -35.21 10.02 7.16
N PHE A 410 -36.11 9.21 6.62
CA PHE A 410 -37.55 9.30 6.86
C PHE A 410 -38.10 8.04 7.53
N MET A 411 -39.02 8.23 8.45
CA MET A 411 -39.80 7.17 9.06
C MET A 411 -41.19 7.71 9.43
N GLU A 412 -42.25 7.08 8.93
CA GLU A 412 -43.64 7.50 9.19
C GLU A 412 -43.99 7.34 10.67
N ASP A 413 -43.85 6.13 11.20
CA ASP A 413 -44.07 5.81 12.62
C ASP A 413 -42.74 5.77 13.38
N ALA A 414 -42.18 6.94 13.68
CA ALA A 414 -40.85 7.06 14.24
C ALA A 414 -40.83 6.94 15.78
N PRO A 415 -39.91 6.16 16.37
CA PRO A 415 -39.71 6.10 17.80
C PRO A 415 -39.19 7.45 18.36
N LYS A 416 -39.38 7.69 19.67
CA LYS A 416 -38.99 8.97 20.34
C LYS A 416 -37.52 9.40 20.14
N LYS A 417 -36.62 8.46 19.91
CA LYS A 417 -35.18 8.72 19.70
C LYS A 417 -34.79 8.84 18.23
N PHE A 418 -35.74 8.85 17.30
CA PHE A 418 -35.47 9.09 15.88
C PHE A 418 -35.41 10.60 15.62
N PHE A 419 -34.22 11.14 15.50
CA PHE A 419 -33.96 12.57 15.29
C PHE A 419 -33.76 12.91 13.81
N ARG A 420 -34.64 12.37 12.95
CA ARG A 420 -34.69 12.61 11.50
C ARG A 420 -36.12 12.98 11.11
N MET A 421 -36.46 12.95 9.84
CA MET A 421 -37.75 13.39 9.33
C MET A 421 -38.87 12.39 9.66
N SER A 422 -39.95 12.87 10.21
CA SER A 422 -41.22 12.13 10.38
C SER A 422 -42.39 13.11 10.46
N PRO A 423 -43.62 12.69 10.17
CA PRO A 423 -44.80 13.58 10.24
C PRO A 423 -44.88 14.36 11.55
N GLY A 424 -45.10 15.68 11.44
CA GLY A 424 -45.18 16.61 12.59
C GLY A 424 -43.84 16.96 13.22
N LYS A 425 -42.71 16.58 12.64
CA LYS A 425 -41.37 16.94 13.15
C LYS A 425 -40.63 17.86 12.19
N GLU A 426 -39.90 18.82 12.81
CA GLU A 426 -38.98 19.72 12.10
C GLU A 426 -37.62 19.11 11.97
N VAL A 427 -36.98 19.34 10.81
CA VAL A 427 -35.59 19.05 10.54
C VAL A 427 -34.97 20.21 9.74
N ARG A 428 -33.65 20.36 9.84
CA ARG A 428 -32.90 21.29 9.00
C ARG A 428 -32.43 20.59 7.74
N LEU A 429 -32.74 21.15 6.59
CA LEU A 429 -32.06 20.84 5.35
C LEU A 429 -30.75 21.64 5.34
N LYS A 430 -29.62 20.93 5.28
CA LYS A 430 -28.29 21.53 5.46
C LYS A 430 -28.06 22.64 4.42
N ASN A 431 -27.51 23.78 4.85
CA ASN A 431 -27.29 24.99 4.07
C ASN A 431 -28.56 25.68 3.51
N ALA A 432 -29.75 25.17 3.81
CA ALA A 432 -31.03 25.70 3.30
C ALA A 432 -31.95 26.10 4.45
N TYR A 433 -33.09 25.47 4.58
CA TYR A 433 -34.18 25.84 5.47
C TYR A 433 -34.45 24.81 6.56
N ILE A 434 -35.21 25.21 7.57
CA ILE A 434 -35.92 24.29 8.46
C ILE A 434 -37.23 23.92 7.78
N VAL A 435 -37.56 22.64 7.76
CA VAL A 435 -38.80 22.12 7.17
C VAL A 435 -39.56 21.29 8.17
N MET A 436 -40.93 21.38 8.12
CA MET A 436 -41.86 20.55 8.89
C MET A 436 -42.44 19.48 7.98
N CYS A 437 -42.22 18.21 8.32
CA CYS A 437 -42.83 17.11 7.57
C CYS A 437 -44.35 17.06 7.81
N THR A 438 -45.11 17.06 6.73
CA THR A 438 -46.60 17.02 6.78
C THR A 438 -47.17 15.63 6.48
N GLY A 439 -46.43 14.77 5.77
CA GLY A 439 -46.88 13.42 5.45
C GLY A 439 -46.05 12.73 4.38
N CYS A 440 -46.56 11.63 3.87
CA CYS A 440 -45.94 10.89 2.77
C CYS A 440 -47.00 10.22 1.88
N THR A 441 -46.61 9.92 0.64
CA THR A 441 -47.39 9.13 -0.32
C THR A 441 -46.75 7.76 -0.51
N LYS A 442 -47.58 6.71 -0.61
CA LYS A 442 -47.12 5.33 -0.81
C LYS A 442 -47.61 4.78 -2.16
N ASP A 443 -46.87 3.85 -2.71
CA ASP A 443 -47.30 3.04 -3.85
C ASP A 443 -48.26 1.94 -3.43
N ALA A 444 -48.69 1.13 -4.41
CA ALA A 444 -49.63 0.02 -4.19
C ALA A 444 -49.08 -1.09 -3.26
N ASP A 445 -47.75 -1.18 -3.17
CA ASP A 445 -47.04 -2.15 -2.32
C ASP A 445 -46.75 -1.61 -0.91
N GLY A 446 -47.14 -0.35 -0.65
CA GLY A 446 -46.94 0.32 0.64
C GLY A 446 -45.57 0.97 0.80
N ASN A 447 -44.75 1.02 -0.24
CA ASN A 447 -43.45 1.70 -0.20
C ASN A 447 -43.66 3.22 -0.28
N ILE A 448 -42.87 3.96 0.49
CA ILE A 448 -42.87 5.43 0.45
C ILE A 448 -42.20 5.89 -0.84
N VAL A 449 -42.94 6.62 -1.67
CA VAL A 449 -42.47 7.17 -2.96
C VAL A 449 -42.25 8.66 -2.92
N GLU A 450 -42.93 9.38 -2.03
CA GLU A 450 -42.83 10.82 -1.87
C GLU A 450 -43.07 11.24 -0.43
N ILE A 451 -42.35 12.22 0.05
CA ILE A 451 -42.52 12.85 1.36
C ILE A 451 -42.94 14.30 1.11
N GLN A 452 -43.90 14.82 1.88
CA GLN A 452 -44.32 16.20 1.84
C GLN A 452 -43.85 16.96 3.08
N ALA A 453 -43.35 18.18 2.87
CA ALA A 453 -42.95 19.08 3.93
C ALA A 453 -43.27 20.53 3.57
N GLU A 454 -43.33 21.39 4.59
CA GLU A 454 -43.42 22.84 4.46
C GLU A 454 -42.15 23.47 5.00
N TYR A 455 -41.61 24.45 4.28
CA TYR A 455 -40.45 25.19 4.72
C TYR A 455 -40.83 26.47 5.48
N ASP A 456 -39.98 26.88 6.42
CA ASP A 456 -40.04 28.15 7.09
C ASP A 456 -39.16 29.18 6.36
N PRO A 457 -39.74 30.17 5.64
CA PRO A 457 -38.97 31.13 4.86
C PRO A 457 -37.95 31.95 5.65
N GLU A 458 -38.22 32.19 6.95
CA GLU A 458 -37.35 32.97 7.82
C GLU A 458 -36.16 32.15 8.36
N SER A 459 -36.16 30.84 8.16
CA SER A 459 -35.14 29.91 8.68
C SER A 459 -33.98 29.67 7.71
N LYS A 460 -33.86 30.41 6.62
CA LYS A 460 -32.74 30.27 5.65
C LYS A 460 -31.39 30.37 6.37
N SER A 461 -30.48 29.46 6.06
CA SER A 461 -29.13 29.47 6.63
C SER A 461 -28.45 30.83 6.46
N GLY A 462 -27.88 31.36 7.52
CA GLY A 462 -27.31 32.70 7.57
C GLY A 462 -28.28 33.83 7.95
N MET A 463 -29.59 33.57 8.01
CA MET A 463 -30.58 34.52 8.52
C MET A 463 -30.83 34.35 10.03
N GLN A 464 -31.34 35.38 10.70
CA GLN A 464 -31.60 35.37 12.16
C GLN A 464 -32.50 34.20 12.59
N GLY A 465 -33.51 33.83 11.80
CA GLY A 465 -34.41 32.70 12.08
C GLY A 465 -33.72 31.32 11.95
N SER A 466 -32.53 31.26 11.37
CA SER A 466 -31.76 30.04 11.24
C SER A 466 -31.16 29.52 12.55
N ASP A 467 -31.06 30.35 13.59
CA ASP A 467 -30.46 29.99 14.89
C ASP A 467 -31.34 29.06 15.73
N ARG A 468 -32.61 28.85 15.30
CA ARG A 468 -33.54 27.98 15.98
C ARG A 468 -33.00 26.54 16.03
N LYS A 469 -32.93 25.95 17.22
CA LYS A 469 -32.41 24.60 17.43
C LYS A 469 -33.41 23.55 16.97
N VAL A 470 -33.04 22.77 15.99
CA VAL A 470 -33.70 21.53 15.58
C VAL A 470 -32.78 20.34 15.77
N LYS A 471 -33.34 19.17 16.09
CA LYS A 471 -32.52 17.99 16.46
C LYS A 471 -31.93 17.26 15.27
N GLY A 472 -32.52 17.38 14.08
CA GLY A 472 -32.10 16.67 12.86
C GLY A 472 -31.57 17.62 11.80
N THR A 473 -30.43 17.27 11.17
CA THR A 473 -29.97 17.94 9.96
C THR A 473 -29.79 16.89 8.86
N LEU A 474 -30.43 17.10 7.72
CA LEU A 474 -30.40 16.21 6.57
C LEU A 474 -29.60 16.83 5.43
N HIS A 475 -28.88 16.03 4.66
CA HIS A 475 -28.36 16.41 3.36
C HIS A 475 -29.41 16.08 2.28
N TRP A 476 -29.29 16.73 1.17
CA TRP A 476 -30.24 16.66 0.07
C TRP A 476 -29.56 17.06 -1.24
N VAL A 477 -30.16 16.71 -2.38
CA VAL A 477 -29.81 17.22 -3.69
C VAL A 477 -31.07 17.71 -4.40
N ASN A 478 -30.94 18.73 -5.26
CA ASN A 478 -32.06 19.27 -6.02
C ASN A 478 -32.45 18.30 -7.14
N ALA A 479 -33.74 17.94 -7.21
CA ALA A 479 -34.23 16.98 -8.19
C ALA A 479 -34.14 17.49 -9.64
N ASN A 480 -34.09 18.83 -9.84
CA ASN A 480 -34.11 19.43 -11.16
C ASN A 480 -32.76 19.44 -11.88
N ASP A 481 -31.64 19.45 -11.14
CA ASP A 481 -30.30 19.55 -11.72
C ASP A 481 -29.28 18.52 -11.18
N CYS A 482 -29.70 17.65 -10.25
CA CYS A 482 -28.83 16.59 -9.77
C CYS A 482 -28.38 15.66 -10.91
N VAL A 483 -27.20 15.11 -10.76
CA VAL A 483 -26.62 14.18 -11.73
C VAL A 483 -26.73 12.75 -11.18
N LYS A 484 -27.18 11.84 -12.02
CA LYS A 484 -27.21 10.41 -11.68
C LYS A 484 -25.80 9.86 -11.66
N ALA A 485 -25.44 9.13 -10.60
CA ALA A 485 -24.09 8.62 -10.38
C ALA A 485 -24.08 7.12 -10.06
N GLU A 486 -22.97 6.48 -10.31
CA GLU A 486 -22.62 5.17 -9.76
C GLU A 486 -21.77 5.33 -8.51
N VAL A 487 -22.11 4.61 -7.45
CA VAL A 487 -21.34 4.58 -6.21
C VAL A 487 -20.92 3.14 -5.90
N ARG A 488 -19.64 2.93 -5.75
CA ARG A 488 -19.04 1.65 -5.39
C ARG A 488 -18.66 1.66 -3.92
N GLU A 489 -19.33 0.84 -3.14
CA GLU A 489 -19.04 0.66 -1.71
C GLU A 489 -18.22 -0.61 -1.52
N TYR A 490 -17.03 -0.46 -0.94
CA TYR A 490 -16.11 -1.55 -0.68
C TYR A 490 -16.08 -1.91 0.79
N ASP A 491 -16.15 -3.20 1.08
CA ASP A 491 -15.89 -3.78 2.39
C ASP A 491 -14.58 -4.60 2.34
N ARG A 492 -14.25 -5.25 3.44
CA ARG A 492 -13.07 -6.12 3.56
C ARG A 492 -13.21 -7.31 2.62
N LEU A 493 -12.12 -7.61 1.88
CA LEU A 493 -12.12 -8.72 0.92
C LEU A 493 -12.24 -10.09 1.61
N PHE A 494 -11.73 -10.21 2.84
CA PHE A 494 -11.82 -11.41 3.66
C PHE A 494 -12.67 -11.15 4.90
N PHE A 495 -13.48 -12.14 5.31
CA PHE A 495 -14.32 -12.00 6.50
C PHE A 495 -13.65 -12.52 7.79
N VAL A 496 -12.46 -13.15 7.69
CA VAL A 496 -11.70 -13.64 8.85
C VAL A 496 -10.58 -12.67 9.22
N GLU A 497 -10.29 -12.56 10.51
CA GLU A 497 -9.31 -11.62 11.03
C GLU A 497 -7.89 -11.90 10.53
N ASN A 498 -7.48 -13.17 10.47
CA ASN A 498 -6.16 -13.57 9.99
C ASN A 498 -6.25 -14.63 8.87
N PRO A 499 -6.52 -14.21 7.63
CA PRO A 499 -6.66 -15.16 6.52
C PRO A 499 -5.34 -15.83 6.12
N ALA A 500 -4.21 -15.33 6.60
CA ALA A 500 -2.90 -15.93 6.33
C ALA A 500 -2.63 -17.15 7.19
N ALA A 501 -3.21 -17.21 8.39
CA ALA A 501 -3.04 -18.30 9.36
C ALA A 501 -4.25 -19.25 9.40
N ASP A 502 -5.31 -19.00 8.63
CA ASP A 502 -6.47 -19.89 8.57
C ASP A 502 -6.14 -21.12 7.71
N GLU A 503 -6.51 -22.30 8.19
CA GLU A 503 -6.21 -23.58 7.52
C GLU A 503 -7.17 -23.92 6.36
N ARG A 504 -8.31 -23.22 6.28
CA ARG A 504 -9.28 -23.39 5.20
C ARG A 504 -8.70 -22.91 3.86
N ASP A 505 -9.29 -23.38 2.77
CA ASP A 505 -8.97 -22.80 1.46
C ASP A 505 -9.28 -21.30 1.47
N PHE A 506 -8.36 -20.49 0.98
CA PHE A 506 -8.50 -19.03 1.07
C PHE A 506 -9.69 -18.50 0.24
N HIS A 507 -10.18 -19.24 -0.74
CA HIS A 507 -11.39 -18.91 -1.49
C HIS A 507 -12.64 -18.94 -0.59
N GLU A 508 -12.68 -19.86 0.38
CA GLU A 508 -13.75 -19.93 1.36
C GLU A 508 -13.76 -18.76 2.34
N LEU A 509 -12.66 -18.03 2.42
CA LEU A 509 -12.50 -16.88 3.32
C LEU A 509 -12.90 -15.55 2.69
N LEU A 510 -13.21 -15.55 1.38
CA LEU A 510 -13.60 -14.35 0.66
C LEU A 510 -14.98 -13.85 1.11
N ASN A 511 -15.09 -12.54 1.28
CA ASN A 511 -16.35 -11.88 1.57
C ASN A 511 -17.12 -11.61 0.26
N PRO A 512 -18.24 -12.32 0.00
CA PRO A 512 -19.03 -12.13 -1.22
C PRO A 512 -19.66 -10.73 -1.31
N GLU A 513 -19.88 -10.06 -0.17
CA GLU A 513 -20.44 -8.71 -0.08
C GLU A 513 -19.35 -7.62 -0.06
N SER A 514 -18.12 -7.96 -0.44
CA SER A 514 -16.97 -7.03 -0.42
C SER A 514 -17.10 -5.86 -1.41
N LEU A 515 -18.00 -5.94 -2.38
CA LEU A 515 -18.31 -4.88 -3.33
C LEU A 515 -19.82 -4.77 -3.53
N GLN A 516 -20.38 -3.59 -3.27
CA GLN A 516 -21.76 -3.23 -3.58
C GLN A 516 -21.78 -2.06 -4.55
N VAL A 517 -22.42 -2.21 -5.69
CA VAL A 517 -22.54 -1.17 -6.72
C VAL A 517 -23.96 -0.59 -6.68
N ARG A 518 -24.05 0.71 -6.44
CA ARG A 518 -25.31 1.46 -6.47
C ARG A 518 -25.35 2.32 -7.72
N THR A 519 -26.35 2.11 -8.56
CA THR A 519 -26.50 2.82 -9.85
C THR A 519 -27.65 3.84 -9.85
N ASN A 520 -28.38 3.96 -8.74
CA ASN A 520 -29.50 4.89 -8.58
C ASN A 520 -29.18 5.91 -7.48
N CYS A 521 -27.98 6.50 -7.55
CA CYS A 521 -27.55 7.59 -6.67
C CYS A 521 -27.68 8.93 -7.39
N TYR A 522 -27.89 9.99 -6.62
CA TYR A 522 -27.91 11.35 -7.14
C TYR A 522 -26.89 12.22 -6.40
N VAL A 523 -26.13 12.99 -7.15
CA VAL A 523 -25.13 13.93 -6.62
C VAL A 523 -25.41 15.34 -7.11
N GLU A 524 -25.02 16.35 -6.36
CA GLU A 524 -25.07 17.72 -6.82
C GLU A 524 -24.15 17.94 -8.04
N PRO A 525 -24.43 18.92 -8.92
CA PRO A 525 -23.65 19.15 -10.14
C PRO A 525 -22.16 19.41 -9.88
N PHE A 526 -21.83 20.08 -8.77
CA PHE A 526 -20.43 20.33 -8.37
C PHE A 526 -19.69 19.01 -8.10
N ALA A 527 -20.28 18.06 -7.39
CA ALA A 527 -19.67 16.75 -7.19
C ALA A 527 -19.47 15.98 -8.50
N ALA A 528 -20.42 16.10 -9.44
CA ALA A 528 -20.31 15.46 -10.76
C ALA A 528 -19.17 16.03 -11.63
N SER A 529 -18.69 17.25 -11.35
CA SER A 529 -17.58 17.89 -12.06
C SER A 529 -16.20 17.44 -11.58
N MET A 530 -16.12 16.66 -10.49
CA MET A 530 -14.86 16.22 -9.88
C MET A 530 -14.09 15.29 -10.81
N GLN A 531 -12.79 15.50 -10.88
CA GLN A 531 -11.90 14.70 -11.70
C GLN A 531 -11.40 13.47 -10.94
N PRO A 532 -11.05 12.38 -11.63
CA PRO A 532 -10.44 11.22 -11.02
C PRO A 532 -9.26 11.59 -10.12
N GLY A 533 -9.22 10.99 -8.93
CA GLY A 533 -8.19 11.28 -7.93
C GLY A 533 -8.53 12.40 -6.94
N GLN A 534 -9.64 13.12 -7.12
CA GLN A 534 -10.09 14.13 -6.16
C GLN A 534 -10.90 13.51 -5.01
N TYR A 535 -10.58 13.94 -3.78
CA TYR A 535 -11.21 13.43 -2.56
C TYR A 535 -12.47 14.20 -2.20
N LEU A 536 -13.53 13.47 -1.91
CA LEU A 536 -14.84 14.00 -1.54
C LEU A 536 -15.27 13.45 -0.18
N GLN A 537 -16.02 14.24 0.57
CA GLN A 537 -16.85 13.73 1.65
C GLN A 537 -18.32 13.86 1.24
N PHE A 538 -18.98 12.74 0.99
CA PHE A 538 -20.43 12.75 0.91
C PHE A 538 -20.98 12.97 2.31
N GLN A 539 -21.62 14.11 2.49
CA GLN A 539 -22.04 14.61 3.79
C GLN A 539 -22.83 13.55 4.54
N ARG A 540 -22.49 13.31 5.82
CA ARG A 540 -23.08 12.32 6.71
C ARG A 540 -22.89 10.85 6.31
N THR A 541 -22.26 10.56 5.17
CA THR A 541 -22.12 9.20 4.60
C THR A 541 -20.69 8.65 4.75
N GLY A 542 -19.70 9.33 4.22
CA GLY A 542 -18.32 8.84 4.21
C GLY A 542 -17.40 9.66 3.32
N TYR A 543 -16.17 9.15 3.13
CA TYR A 543 -15.21 9.70 2.20
C TYR A 543 -15.20 8.87 0.93
N PHE A 544 -15.07 9.56 -0.19
CA PHE A 544 -15.14 9.00 -1.53
C PHE A 544 -14.08 9.62 -2.42
N MET A 545 -13.79 8.93 -3.52
CA MET A 545 -12.93 9.44 -4.57
C MET A 545 -13.60 9.24 -5.93
N ALA A 546 -13.46 10.24 -6.82
CA ALA A 546 -13.89 10.10 -8.21
C ALA A 546 -13.03 9.03 -8.90
N ASP A 547 -13.67 8.00 -9.44
CA ASP A 547 -13.00 6.87 -10.09
C ASP A 547 -12.59 7.22 -11.54
N PRO A 548 -11.46 6.67 -12.05
CA PRO A 548 -11.08 6.81 -13.45
C PRO A 548 -12.13 6.35 -14.47
N ASP A 549 -13.07 5.47 -14.08
CA ASP A 549 -14.17 5.02 -14.94
C ASP A 549 -15.25 6.08 -15.13
N SER A 550 -15.16 7.22 -14.42
CA SER A 550 -16.08 8.35 -14.57
C SER A 550 -16.07 8.87 -16.01
N ASN A 551 -17.24 9.20 -16.50
CA ASN A 551 -17.42 9.88 -17.78
C ASN A 551 -18.47 11.01 -17.64
N SER A 552 -18.60 11.86 -18.66
CA SER A 552 -19.47 13.03 -18.62
C SER A 552 -20.97 12.70 -18.42
N ALA A 553 -21.40 11.48 -18.71
CA ALA A 553 -22.77 11.04 -18.56
C ALA A 553 -23.04 10.35 -17.22
N THR A 554 -22.03 9.70 -16.64
CA THR A 554 -22.16 8.93 -15.39
C THR A 554 -20.86 9.08 -14.58
N PRO A 555 -20.83 9.98 -13.59
CA PRO A 555 -19.75 10.02 -12.63
C PRO A 555 -19.77 8.75 -11.75
N VAL A 556 -18.58 8.23 -11.46
CA VAL A 556 -18.38 7.03 -10.62
C VAL A 556 -17.56 7.41 -9.40
N PHE A 557 -18.01 6.98 -8.23
CA PHE A 557 -17.34 7.28 -6.96
C PHE A 557 -17.04 6.01 -6.18
N ASN A 558 -15.80 5.90 -5.74
CA ASN A 558 -15.33 4.83 -4.87
C ASN A 558 -15.40 5.27 -3.41
N LYS A 559 -16.08 4.49 -2.58
CA LYS A 559 -16.07 4.71 -1.14
C LYS A 559 -14.72 4.36 -0.55
N THR A 560 -14.05 5.34 0.00
CA THR A 560 -12.75 5.17 0.65
C THR A 560 -12.93 4.57 2.06
N VAL A 561 -13.56 5.33 2.94
CA VAL A 561 -13.88 4.91 4.33
C VAL A 561 -15.18 5.58 4.81
N GLY A 562 -15.84 4.98 5.80
CA GLY A 562 -16.96 5.62 6.50
C GLY A 562 -16.52 6.74 7.44
N LEU A 563 -17.42 7.61 7.88
CA LEU A 563 -17.14 8.68 8.86
C LEU A 563 -16.76 8.14 10.24
N LYS A 564 -17.18 6.92 10.56
CA LYS A 564 -16.89 6.23 11.83
C LYS A 564 -16.58 4.78 11.55
N ASP A 565 -15.78 4.18 12.41
CA ASP A 565 -15.61 2.74 12.39
C ASP A 565 -16.93 2.07 12.86
N THR A 566 -17.59 1.40 11.93
CA THR A 566 -18.83 0.64 12.19
C THR A 566 -18.60 -0.86 12.17
N TRP A 567 -17.48 -1.35 11.63
CA TRP A 567 -17.18 -2.76 11.45
C TRP A 567 -17.18 -3.54 12.77
N ALA A 568 -16.47 -3.03 13.77
CA ALA A 568 -16.38 -3.66 15.09
C ALA A 568 -17.75 -3.78 15.80
N LYS A 569 -18.76 -2.96 15.40
CA LYS A 569 -20.10 -3.01 15.95
C LYS A 569 -21.01 -3.99 15.22
N GLN A 570 -20.82 -4.19 13.91
CA GLN A 570 -21.64 -5.10 13.09
C GLN A 570 -21.30 -6.56 13.32
N ASN A 571 -20.03 -6.86 13.62
CA ASN A 571 -19.51 -8.24 13.79
C ASN A 571 -19.39 -8.69 15.26
N LYS A 572 -19.94 -7.94 16.22
CA LYS A 572 -20.08 -8.35 17.63
C LYS A 572 -21.38 -9.14 17.90
N LYS A 573 -21.90 -9.88 16.91
CA LYS A 573 -23.03 -10.78 17.11
C LYS A 573 -22.55 -12.23 17.19
#